data_3d6aeb0541d9746baf5bf200efabca76
#
_entry.id   3d6aeb0541d9746baf5bf200efabca76
#
_cell.length_a   1.000
_cell.length_b   1.000
_cell.length_c   1.000
_cell.angle_alpha   90.00
_cell.angle_beta   90.00
_cell.angle_gamma   90.00
#
_symmetry.space_group_name_H-M   'P 1'
#
loop_
_entity.id
_entity.type
_entity.pdbx_description
1 polymer ?
#
loop_
_entity_poly.entity_id
_entity_poly.type
_entity_poly.pdbx_seq_one_letter_code
_entity_poly.pdbx_strand_id
1 'polypeptide(L)'
;DDPKVVAVGECGLDYHWPVPKDAQLALFEAELRLALELDKPIIVHDRSAHADVYALLKKYRPKGIVHCYSGSAEDAEWLAAQGLYFGFGGACTFKGAKRAAKAISALPLERIVLETDCPYMAPEPVRGTRCDSSLIRYVGEYIASVKGLSPEEVFRQTAQNARAVYQL
;
A
#
# COMPACT_ATOMS: atom_id res chain seq x y z
N ASP A 1 -24.50 -0.05 7.26
CA ASP A 1 -24.20 0.66 5.99
C ASP A 1 -24.02 2.17 6.23
N ASP A 2 -22.92 2.56 6.89
CA ASP A 2 -22.57 3.98 7.02
C ASP A 2 -21.82 4.41 5.74
N PRO A 3 -22.30 5.43 5.01
CA PRO A 3 -21.65 5.90 3.78
C PRO A 3 -20.26 6.50 4.03
N LYS A 4 -19.90 6.78 5.27
CA LYS A 4 -18.55 7.23 5.66
C LYS A 4 -17.53 6.08 5.71
N VAL A 5 -17.98 4.84 5.76
CA VAL A 5 -17.09 3.67 5.70
C VAL A 5 -16.75 3.38 4.24
N VAL A 6 -15.54 3.73 3.84
CA VAL A 6 -15.11 3.67 2.42
C VAL A 6 -14.22 2.46 2.09
N ALA A 7 -13.73 1.73 3.09
CA ALA A 7 -12.87 0.56 2.90
C ALA A 7 -12.98 -0.42 4.08
N VAL A 8 -12.54 -1.66 3.88
CA VAL A 8 -12.26 -2.65 4.91
C VAL A 8 -10.75 -2.65 5.17
N GLY A 9 -10.34 -2.49 6.40
CA GLY A 9 -8.91 -2.50 6.75
C GLY A 9 -8.60 -1.68 8.01
N GLU A 10 -7.38 -1.69 8.41
CA GLU A 10 -6.23 -2.42 7.87
C GLU A 10 -6.32 -3.90 8.25
N CYS A 11 -6.08 -4.82 7.32
CA CYS A 11 -6.14 -6.26 7.55
C CYS A 11 -5.12 -6.99 6.66
N GLY A 12 -4.70 -8.18 7.04
CA GLY A 12 -3.66 -8.91 6.32
C GLY A 12 -2.85 -9.84 7.20
N LEU A 13 -1.57 -10.03 6.83
CA LEU A 13 -0.68 -10.98 7.51
C LEU A 13 0.60 -10.29 8.00
N ASP A 14 0.95 -10.51 9.26
CA ASP A 14 2.20 -10.05 9.87
C ASP A 14 2.93 -11.23 10.55
N TYR A 15 3.92 -11.79 9.85
CA TYR A 15 4.70 -12.91 10.37
C TYR A 15 5.92 -12.48 11.21
N HIS A 16 6.05 -11.18 11.45
CA HIS A 16 7.06 -10.66 12.38
C HIS A 16 6.69 -10.95 13.84
N TRP A 17 5.39 -10.94 14.16
CA TRP A 17 4.90 -11.17 15.51
C TRP A 17 4.57 -12.64 15.76
N PRO A 18 4.71 -13.14 17.01
CA PRO A 18 4.47 -14.55 17.37
C PRO A 18 2.95 -14.86 17.49
N VAL A 19 2.17 -14.44 16.50
CA VAL A 19 0.75 -14.77 16.39
C VAL A 19 0.62 -16.00 15.49
N PRO A 20 -0.20 -17.00 15.84
CA PRO A 20 -0.37 -18.21 15.02
C PRO A 20 -0.78 -17.88 13.57
N LYS A 21 -0.03 -18.41 12.61
CA LYS A 21 -0.29 -18.14 11.18
C LYS A 21 -1.69 -18.54 10.74
N ASP A 22 -2.17 -19.70 11.19
CA ASP A 22 -3.50 -20.21 10.82
C ASP A 22 -4.61 -19.25 11.28
N ALA A 23 -4.45 -18.63 12.45
CA ALA A 23 -5.41 -17.63 12.95
C ALA A 23 -5.38 -16.36 12.09
N GLN A 24 -4.18 -15.87 11.71
CA GLN A 24 -4.03 -14.73 10.81
C GLN A 24 -4.66 -15.02 9.44
N LEU A 25 -4.36 -16.20 8.86
CA LEU A 25 -4.91 -16.61 7.56
C LEU A 25 -6.44 -16.69 7.59
N ALA A 26 -7.01 -17.31 8.62
CA ALA A 26 -8.46 -17.44 8.76
C ALA A 26 -9.14 -16.06 8.89
N LEU A 27 -8.54 -15.15 9.67
CA LEU A 27 -9.07 -13.78 9.83
C LEU A 27 -8.98 -13.02 8.52
N PHE A 28 -7.81 -12.97 7.89
CA PHE A 28 -7.61 -12.24 6.64
C PHE A 28 -8.51 -12.77 5.52
N GLU A 29 -8.72 -14.09 5.43
CA GLU A 29 -9.66 -14.68 4.47
C GLU A 29 -11.10 -14.24 4.74
N ALA A 30 -11.52 -14.13 6.00
CA ALA A 30 -12.85 -13.64 6.36
C ALA A 30 -13.02 -12.15 5.98
N GLU A 31 -12.00 -11.32 6.20
CA GLU A 31 -11.99 -9.89 5.84
C GLU A 31 -12.01 -9.67 4.33
N LEU A 32 -11.30 -10.50 3.55
CA LEU A 32 -11.38 -10.50 2.09
C LEU A 32 -12.80 -10.80 1.59
N ARG A 33 -13.46 -11.79 2.19
CA ARG A 33 -14.86 -12.12 1.86
C ARG A 33 -15.80 -10.97 2.21
N LEU A 34 -15.61 -10.36 3.38
CA LEU A 34 -16.39 -9.21 3.81
C LEU A 34 -16.23 -8.02 2.84
N ALA A 35 -15.00 -7.71 2.42
CA ALA A 35 -14.74 -6.64 1.47
C ALA A 35 -15.46 -6.88 0.13
N LEU A 36 -15.45 -8.14 -0.35
CA LEU A 36 -16.17 -8.53 -1.58
C LEU A 36 -17.68 -8.44 -1.41
N GLU A 37 -18.23 -8.91 -0.28
CA GLU A 37 -19.67 -8.84 0.02
C GLU A 37 -20.17 -7.39 0.07
N LEU A 38 -19.38 -6.50 0.67
CA LEU A 38 -19.71 -5.08 0.78
C LEU A 38 -19.36 -4.25 -0.47
N ASP A 39 -18.75 -4.86 -1.49
CA ASP A 39 -18.15 -4.19 -2.67
C ASP A 39 -17.22 -3.02 -2.29
N LYS A 40 -16.51 -3.15 -1.15
CA LYS A 40 -15.57 -2.15 -0.62
C LYS A 40 -14.13 -2.53 -0.95
N PRO A 41 -13.24 -1.56 -1.20
CA PRO A 41 -11.82 -1.83 -1.30
C PRO A 41 -11.26 -2.33 0.03
N ILE A 42 -10.20 -3.15 -0.04
CA ILE A 42 -9.48 -3.64 1.13
C ILE A 42 -8.11 -2.95 1.25
N ILE A 43 -7.70 -2.63 2.48
CA ILE A 43 -6.37 -2.11 2.78
C ILE A 43 -5.54 -3.25 3.36
N VAL A 44 -4.56 -3.73 2.60
CA VAL A 44 -3.83 -4.97 2.89
C VAL A 44 -2.50 -4.69 3.57
N HIS A 45 -2.32 -5.22 4.77
CA HIS A 45 -1.06 -5.31 5.47
C HIS A 45 -0.29 -6.56 5.06
N ASP A 46 1.00 -6.41 4.79
CA ASP A 46 1.90 -7.49 4.42
C ASP A 46 3.29 -7.30 5.03
N ARG A 47 3.59 -8.02 6.09
CA ARG A 47 4.91 -8.02 6.71
C ARG A 47 5.47 -9.41 6.82
N SER A 48 6.52 -9.70 6.05
CA SER A 48 7.18 -11.01 6.00
C SER A 48 6.26 -12.17 5.60
N ALA A 49 5.14 -11.88 4.89
CA ALA A 49 4.07 -12.82 4.57
C ALA A 49 3.69 -12.83 3.07
N HIS A 50 4.52 -12.23 2.21
CA HIS A 50 4.22 -11.98 0.79
C HIS A 50 3.59 -13.17 0.06
N ALA A 51 4.15 -14.38 0.21
CA ALA A 51 3.66 -15.56 -0.51
C ALA A 51 2.19 -15.88 -0.18
N ASP A 52 1.84 -15.86 1.10
CA ASP A 52 0.49 -16.19 1.57
C ASP A 52 -0.50 -15.05 1.27
N VAL A 53 -0.07 -13.79 1.45
CA VAL A 53 -0.87 -12.62 1.07
C VAL A 53 -1.20 -12.67 -0.42
N TYR A 54 -0.20 -12.88 -1.29
CA TYR A 54 -0.42 -12.89 -2.74
C TYR A 54 -1.23 -14.09 -3.21
N ALA A 55 -1.11 -15.25 -2.55
CA ALA A 55 -1.97 -16.40 -2.82
C ALA A 55 -3.45 -16.09 -2.54
N LEU A 56 -3.73 -15.40 -1.42
CA LEU A 56 -5.10 -14.98 -1.07
C LEU A 56 -5.61 -13.88 -2.01
N LEU A 57 -4.79 -12.88 -2.34
CA LEU A 57 -5.16 -11.84 -3.31
C LEU A 57 -5.44 -12.42 -4.69
N LYS A 58 -4.68 -13.43 -5.11
CA LYS A 58 -4.91 -14.17 -6.36
C LYS A 58 -6.24 -14.94 -6.33
N LYS A 59 -6.55 -15.57 -5.20
CA LYS A 59 -7.78 -16.35 -5.02
C LYS A 59 -9.03 -15.48 -5.02
N TYR A 60 -9.00 -14.37 -4.28
CA TYR A 60 -10.17 -13.52 -4.04
C TYR A 60 -10.32 -12.35 -5.00
N ARG A 61 -9.22 -11.85 -5.60
CA ARG A 61 -9.17 -10.72 -6.53
C ARG A 61 -9.95 -9.49 -6.03
N PRO A 62 -9.68 -9.00 -4.81
CA PRO A 62 -10.36 -7.83 -4.28
C PRO A 62 -9.92 -6.56 -5.00
N LYS A 63 -10.74 -5.50 -4.91
CA LYS A 63 -10.29 -4.12 -5.13
C LYS A 63 -9.52 -3.67 -3.88
N GLY A 64 -8.52 -2.79 -4.01
CA GLY A 64 -7.90 -2.22 -2.82
C GLY A 64 -6.46 -1.79 -3.00
N ILE A 65 -5.80 -1.62 -1.85
CA ILE A 65 -4.43 -1.12 -1.75
C ILE A 65 -3.60 -2.16 -0.99
N VAL A 66 -2.43 -2.51 -1.52
CA VAL A 66 -1.38 -3.14 -0.71
C VAL A 66 -0.60 -2.01 -0.05
N HIS A 67 -0.86 -1.79 1.23
CA HIS A 67 -0.30 -0.72 2.04
C HIS A 67 1.18 -0.98 2.34
N CYS A 68 1.96 0.09 2.47
CA CYS A 68 3.40 0.07 2.80
C CYS A 68 4.19 -0.96 1.99
N TYR A 69 4.00 -0.97 0.67
CA TYR A 69 4.48 -2.04 -0.21
C TYR A 69 5.99 -2.25 -0.10
N SER A 70 6.38 -3.49 0.18
CA SER A 70 7.77 -3.91 0.38
C SER A 70 8.20 -5.13 -0.45
N GLY A 71 7.31 -5.61 -1.32
CA GLY A 71 7.55 -6.75 -2.20
C GLY A 71 8.48 -6.46 -3.39
N SER A 72 8.55 -7.39 -4.33
CA SER A 72 9.35 -7.24 -5.55
C SER A 72 8.65 -6.36 -6.60
N ALA A 73 9.40 -5.90 -7.62
CA ALA A 73 8.82 -5.18 -8.74
C ALA A 73 7.92 -6.09 -9.58
N GLU A 74 8.34 -7.34 -9.78
CA GLU A 74 7.63 -8.36 -10.54
C GLU A 74 6.27 -8.68 -9.91
N ASP A 75 6.23 -8.84 -8.57
CA ASP A 75 4.98 -9.04 -7.83
C ASP A 75 4.07 -7.81 -7.93
N ALA A 76 4.66 -6.61 -7.83
CA ALA A 76 3.92 -5.36 -7.97
C ALA A 76 3.25 -5.24 -9.33
N GLU A 77 3.96 -5.51 -10.42
CA GLU A 77 3.42 -5.48 -11.78
C GLU A 77 2.28 -6.50 -11.95
N TRP A 78 2.48 -7.71 -11.42
CA TRP A 78 1.47 -8.75 -11.49
C TRP A 78 0.19 -8.37 -10.71
N LEU A 79 0.34 -7.86 -9.48
CA LEU A 79 -0.79 -7.41 -8.65
C LEU A 79 -1.47 -6.17 -9.25
N ALA A 80 -0.71 -5.24 -9.85
CA ALA A 80 -1.24 -4.09 -10.57
C ALA A 80 -2.12 -4.49 -11.75
N ALA A 81 -1.71 -5.54 -12.49
CA ALA A 81 -2.52 -6.10 -13.57
C ALA A 81 -3.84 -6.72 -13.07
N GLN A 82 -3.93 -7.09 -11.78
CA GLN A 82 -5.19 -7.52 -11.14
C GLN A 82 -6.06 -6.33 -10.66
N GLY A 83 -5.60 -5.09 -10.80
CA GLY A 83 -6.35 -3.89 -10.45
C GLY A 83 -6.00 -3.28 -9.10
N LEU A 84 -5.06 -3.85 -8.34
CA LEU A 84 -4.64 -3.33 -7.05
C LEU A 84 -3.81 -2.05 -7.17
N TYR A 85 -3.88 -1.23 -6.13
CA TYR A 85 -3.04 -0.05 -5.90
C TYR A 85 -1.96 -0.35 -4.87
N PHE A 86 -0.93 0.50 -4.82
CA PHE A 86 0.22 0.32 -3.94
C PHE A 86 0.47 1.57 -3.12
N GLY A 87 0.42 1.42 -1.79
CA GLY A 87 0.74 2.47 -0.84
C GLY A 87 2.26 2.57 -0.65
N PHE A 88 2.80 3.78 -0.80
CA PHE A 88 4.17 4.08 -0.46
C PHE A 88 4.21 5.21 0.56
N GLY A 89 4.82 4.93 1.71
CA GLY A 89 5.03 5.86 2.81
C GLY A 89 6.50 6.18 3.03
N GLY A 90 6.81 6.76 4.19
CA GLY A 90 8.17 7.21 4.53
C GLY A 90 9.24 6.14 4.36
N ALA A 91 8.91 4.88 4.59
CA ALA A 91 9.85 3.76 4.47
C ALA A 91 10.49 3.63 3.07
N CYS A 92 9.79 4.03 2.00
CA CYS A 92 10.33 3.95 0.65
C CYS A 92 11.52 4.89 0.42
N THR A 93 11.64 5.95 1.23
CA THR A 93 12.71 6.95 1.15
C THR A 93 13.99 6.53 1.87
N PHE A 94 13.96 5.45 2.67
CA PHE A 94 15.08 5.06 3.52
C PHE A 94 16.30 4.61 2.71
N LYS A 95 17.49 4.94 3.24
CA LYS A 95 18.74 4.42 2.68
C LYS A 95 18.70 2.90 2.65
N GLY A 96 18.80 2.33 1.45
CA GLY A 96 18.72 0.88 1.27
C GLY A 96 17.35 0.33 0.88
N ALA A 97 16.30 1.15 0.77
CA ALA A 97 14.97 0.75 0.30
C ALA A 97 14.93 0.44 -1.22
N LYS A 98 15.93 -0.34 -1.70
CA LYS A 98 16.12 -0.64 -3.13
C LYS A 98 14.94 -1.38 -3.77
N ARG A 99 14.25 -2.22 -2.99
CA ARG A 99 13.06 -2.94 -3.49
C ARG A 99 11.92 -1.96 -3.76
N ALA A 100 11.63 -1.06 -2.82
CA ALA A 100 10.60 -0.03 -3.00
C ALA A 100 10.91 0.87 -4.22
N ALA A 101 12.17 1.32 -4.38
CA ALA A 101 12.58 2.10 -5.54
C ALA A 101 12.35 1.37 -6.87
N LYS A 102 12.68 0.06 -6.94
CA LYS A 102 12.43 -0.77 -8.13
C LYS A 102 10.94 -0.92 -8.40
N ALA A 103 10.14 -1.21 -7.38
CA ALA A 103 8.69 -1.32 -7.52
C ALA A 103 8.05 0.00 -7.98
N ILE A 104 8.44 1.14 -7.38
CA ILE A 104 8.00 2.47 -7.81
C ILE A 104 8.36 2.71 -9.27
N SER A 105 9.59 2.36 -9.70
CA SER A 105 10.03 2.54 -11.09
C SER A 105 9.19 1.71 -12.07
N ALA A 106 8.88 0.46 -11.74
CA ALA A 106 8.15 -0.48 -12.59
C ALA A 106 6.65 -0.18 -12.67
N LEU A 107 6.03 0.18 -11.54
CA LEU A 107 4.59 0.43 -11.48
C LEU A 107 4.17 1.64 -12.33
N PRO A 108 3.03 1.60 -13.03
CA PRO A 108 2.42 2.80 -13.60
C PRO A 108 2.01 3.76 -12.48
N LEU A 109 2.15 5.07 -12.70
CA LEU A 109 1.83 6.08 -11.69
C LEU A 109 0.36 6.00 -11.25
N GLU A 110 -0.51 5.57 -12.14
CA GLU A 110 -1.96 5.35 -11.94
C GLU A 110 -2.27 4.25 -10.92
N ARG A 111 -1.26 3.51 -10.46
CA ARG A 111 -1.41 2.45 -9.44
C ARG A 111 -0.75 2.79 -8.12
N ILE A 112 -0.17 3.98 -7.99
CA ILE A 112 0.51 4.43 -6.77
C ILE A 112 -0.39 5.35 -5.96
N VAL A 113 -0.46 5.13 -4.64
CA VAL A 113 -1.04 6.04 -3.66
C VAL A 113 0.01 6.42 -2.63
N LEU A 114 -0.12 7.61 -2.04
CA LEU A 114 0.78 8.10 -0.98
C LEU A 114 0.16 7.84 0.38
N GLU A 115 1.01 7.52 1.35
CA GLU A 115 0.62 7.32 2.75
C GLU A 115 1.72 7.76 3.71
N THR A 116 1.50 7.73 5.01
CA THR A 116 2.50 8.13 6.01
C THR A 116 2.80 7.07 7.04
N ASP A 117 1.83 6.23 7.39
CA ASP A 117 1.87 5.28 8.51
C ASP A 117 2.21 5.96 9.87
N CYS A 118 1.79 7.24 9.99
CA CYS A 118 2.03 8.03 11.20
C CYS A 118 1.41 7.39 12.46
N PRO A 119 2.07 7.49 13.63
CA PRO A 119 3.22 8.35 13.95
C PRO A 119 4.59 7.74 13.65
N TYR A 120 4.66 6.64 12.93
CA TYR A 120 5.87 5.89 12.62
C TYR A 120 6.46 6.27 11.25
N MET A 121 7.66 5.77 10.98
CA MET A 121 8.31 5.78 9.66
C MET A 121 8.41 7.16 9.00
N ALA A 122 8.77 8.20 9.78
CA ALA A 122 9.08 9.51 9.20
C ALA A 122 10.09 9.38 8.05
N PRO A 123 9.83 10.01 6.88
CA PRO A 123 10.68 9.89 5.69
C PRO A 123 12.05 10.57 5.87
N GLU A 124 13.02 10.24 5.02
CA GLU A 124 14.19 11.10 4.85
C GLU A 124 13.72 12.47 4.28
N PRO A 125 14.32 13.59 4.68
CA PRO A 125 15.50 13.76 5.55
C PRO A 125 15.18 13.83 7.05
N VAL A 126 13.92 13.68 7.46
CA VAL A 126 13.49 13.85 8.86
C VAL A 126 13.33 12.52 9.62
N ARG A 127 13.95 11.46 9.13
CA ARG A 127 13.92 10.14 9.75
C ARG A 127 14.36 10.20 11.22
N GLY A 128 13.65 9.45 12.09
CA GLY A 128 13.90 9.43 13.53
C GLY A 128 13.06 10.45 14.32
N THR A 129 12.32 11.31 13.64
CA THR A 129 11.31 12.16 14.29
C THR A 129 9.95 11.47 14.29
N ARG A 130 8.97 12.05 15.00
CA ARG A 130 7.58 11.61 14.92
C ARG A 130 7.01 11.95 13.54
N CYS A 131 6.42 10.96 12.88
CA CYS A 131 5.73 11.17 11.61
C CYS A 131 4.36 11.82 11.81
N ASP A 132 3.98 12.69 10.89
CA ASP A 132 2.63 13.20 10.73
C ASP A 132 2.26 13.35 9.24
N SER A 133 1.01 13.65 8.96
CA SER A 133 0.49 13.70 7.59
C SER A 133 1.16 14.78 6.71
N SER A 134 1.75 15.84 7.30
CA SER A 134 2.44 16.89 6.53
C SER A 134 3.72 16.40 5.86
N LEU A 135 4.29 15.30 6.36
CA LEU A 135 5.52 14.70 5.84
C LEU A 135 5.30 13.90 4.56
N ILE A 136 4.06 13.70 4.12
CA ILE A 136 3.72 13.01 2.87
C ILE A 136 4.38 13.66 1.65
N ARG A 137 4.68 14.95 1.73
CA ARG A 137 5.39 15.69 0.67
C ARG A 137 6.72 15.06 0.29
N TYR A 138 7.51 14.62 1.28
CA TYR A 138 8.80 13.99 1.02
C TYR A 138 8.69 12.65 0.29
N VAL A 139 7.60 11.93 0.53
CA VAL A 139 7.30 10.68 -0.17
C VAL A 139 6.97 10.98 -1.64
N GLY A 140 6.11 11.96 -1.90
CA GLY A 140 5.75 12.36 -3.27
C GLY A 140 6.95 12.90 -4.05
N GLU A 141 7.80 13.75 -3.44
CA GLU A 141 9.04 14.25 -4.03
C GLU A 141 10.03 13.11 -4.35
N TYR A 142 10.15 12.11 -3.47
CA TYR A 142 10.97 10.93 -3.70
C TYR A 142 10.47 10.11 -4.90
N ILE A 143 9.16 9.84 -4.96
CA ILE A 143 8.55 9.10 -6.09
C ILE A 143 8.74 9.86 -7.39
N ALA A 144 8.57 11.19 -7.39
CA ALA A 144 8.83 12.05 -8.53
C ALA A 144 10.28 11.87 -9.03
N SER A 145 11.25 11.90 -8.12
CA SER A 145 12.67 11.68 -8.43
C SER A 145 12.92 10.31 -9.06
N VAL A 146 12.31 9.23 -8.51
CA VAL A 146 12.48 7.86 -9.03
C VAL A 146 11.88 7.71 -10.43
N LYS A 147 10.75 8.38 -10.68
CA LYS A 147 10.04 8.29 -11.98
C LYS A 147 10.49 9.31 -13.02
N GLY A 148 11.30 10.30 -12.64
CA GLY A 148 11.70 11.40 -13.53
C GLY A 148 10.53 12.32 -13.90
N LEU A 149 9.58 12.51 -12.96
CA LEU A 149 8.38 13.34 -13.11
C LEU A 149 8.46 14.57 -12.20
N SER A 150 7.57 15.54 -12.39
CA SER A 150 7.42 16.64 -11.45
C SER A 150 6.67 16.20 -10.19
N PRO A 151 6.97 16.77 -9.01
CA PRO A 151 6.20 16.51 -7.79
C PRO A 151 4.71 16.81 -7.95
N GLU A 152 4.36 17.88 -8.65
CA GLU A 152 2.97 18.28 -8.92
C GLU A 152 2.21 17.22 -9.69
N GLU A 153 2.85 16.58 -10.67
CA GLU A 153 2.26 15.50 -11.45
C GLU A 153 2.01 14.27 -10.57
N VAL A 154 2.97 13.91 -9.73
CA VAL A 154 2.85 12.80 -8.78
C VAL A 154 1.72 13.06 -7.78
N PHE A 155 1.69 14.24 -7.13
CA PHE A 155 0.62 14.56 -6.18
C PHE A 155 -0.75 14.58 -6.82
N ARG A 156 -0.90 15.15 -8.01
CA ARG A 156 -2.15 15.18 -8.74
C ARG A 156 -2.64 13.76 -9.07
N GLN A 157 -1.78 12.93 -9.65
CA GLN A 157 -2.15 11.57 -10.07
C GLN A 157 -2.46 10.68 -8.86
N THR A 158 -1.61 10.69 -7.83
CA THR A 158 -1.82 9.85 -6.64
C THR A 158 -3.07 10.25 -5.85
N ALA A 159 -3.43 11.54 -5.83
CA ALA A 159 -4.69 12.00 -5.27
C ALA A 159 -5.91 11.50 -6.09
N GLN A 160 -5.82 11.48 -7.42
CA GLN A 160 -6.85 10.89 -8.28
C GLN A 160 -6.98 9.38 -8.03
N ASN A 161 -5.86 8.68 -7.89
CA ASN A 161 -5.84 7.26 -7.58
C ASN A 161 -6.53 6.95 -6.24
N ALA A 162 -6.22 7.74 -5.20
CA ALA A 162 -6.86 7.59 -3.90
C ALA A 162 -8.38 7.81 -3.98
N ARG A 163 -8.84 8.84 -4.70
CA ARG A 163 -10.28 9.05 -4.95
C ARG A 163 -10.90 7.88 -5.71
N ALA A 164 -10.22 7.36 -6.72
CA ALA A 164 -10.72 6.24 -7.51
C ALA A 164 -10.87 4.97 -6.68
N VAL A 165 -9.87 4.61 -5.86
CA VAL A 165 -9.91 3.39 -5.06
C VAL A 165 -10.94 3.46 -3.95
N TYR A 166 -11.11 4.63 -3.30
CA TYR A 166 -12.10 4.84 -2.23
C TYR A 166 -13.48 5.30 -2.74
N GLN A 167 -13.63 5.53 -4.05
CA GLN A 167 -14.87 5.99 -4.69
C GLN A 167 -15.38 7.33 -4.12
N LEU A 168 -14.46 8.33 -3.97
CA LEU A 168 -14.72 9.66 -3.40
C LEU A 168 -14.88 10.73 -4.49
#